data_15db062266cc87d2262bd39126f7a360
#
_entry.id   15db062266cc87d2262bd39126f7a360
#
_cell.length_a   1.000
_cell.length_b   1.000
_cell.length_c   1.000
_cell.angle_alpha   90.00
_cell.angle_beta   90.00
_cell.angle_gamma   90.00
#
_symmetry.space_group_name_H-M   'P 1'
#
loop_
_entity.id
_entity.type
_entity.pdbx_description
1 polymer ?
#
loop_
_entity_poly.entity_id
_entity_poly.type
_entity_poly.pdbx_seq_one_letter_code
_entity_poly.pdbx_strand_id
1 'polypeptide(L)'
;MTIKNQIKNFISYGFHKYLGMTVTEYMNSVSVNVIQPEKYQGIFDYPFFVETRIPIEEQIKLLGIDDYVNAANLTHLNEQINFPYVAWTHDLSLHAGKTISETYSSYLEIETGCTAIEVIAFAVHYPSLCKGRGIDAPSTIFRGEYFACLIAHEENYELASHWIDDRTENFYCLTRGKEVTK
;
A
#
# COMPACT_ATOMS: atom_id res chain seq x y z
N MET A 1 -8.10 -12.39 3.29
CA MET A 1 -8.81 -11.55 4.32
C MET A 1 -9.95 -10.82 3.65
N THR A 2 -11.15 -10.68 4.26
CA THR A 2 -12.28 -9.93 3.67
C THR A 2 -12.10 -8.43 3.86
N ILE A 3 -12.64 -7.61 2.95
CA ILE A 3 -12.60 -6.13 3.06
C ILE A 3 -13.20 -5.65 4.39
N LYS A 4 -14.30 -6.25 4.83
CA LYS A 4 -14.90 -5.96 6.14
C LYS A 4 -13.92 -6.15 7.31
N ASN A 5 -13.06 -7.16 7.25
CA ASN A 5 -12.05 -7.38 8.30
C ASN A 5 -10.88 -6.38 8.18
N GLN A 6 -10.53 -5.97 6.98
CA GLN A 6 -9.52 -4.92 6.75
C GLN A 6 -9.97 -3.57 7.31
N ILE A 7 -11.25 -3.20 7.11
CA ILE A 7 -11.84 -2.00 7.71
C ILE A 7 -11.81 -2.09 9.24
N LYS A 8 -12.14 -3.26 9.83
CA LYS A 8 -12.04 -3.47 11.29
C LYS A 8 -10.60 -3.34 11.80
N ASN A 9 -9.62 -3.75 11.01
CA ASN A 9 -8.21 -3.53 11.33
C ASN A 9 -7.92 -2.04 11.52
N PHE A 10 -8.27 -1.20 10.56
CA PHE A 10 -8.07 0.26 10.68
C PHE A 10 -8.87 0.87 11.84
N ILE A 11 -10.06 0.35 12.14
CA ILE A 11 -10.82 0.75 13.32
C ILE A 11 -10.03 0.46 14.61
N SER A 12 -9.36 -0.69 14.72
CA SER A 12 -8.57 -1.05 15.90
C SER A 12 -7.37 -0.12 16.13
N TYR A 13 -6.81 0.44 15.05
CA TYR A 13 -5.76 1.47 15.09
C TYR A 13 -6.29 2.89 15.32
N GLY A 14 -7.61 3.07 15.42
CA GLY A 14 -8.19 4.37 15.73
C GLY A 14 -8.45 5.30 14.54
N PHE A 15 -8.38 4.82 13.30
CA PHE A 15 -8.63 5.61 12.08
C PHE A 15 -9.98 6.33 12.11
N HIS A 16 -11.04 5.65 12.57
CA HIS A 16 -12.36 6.26 12.75
C HIS A 16 -12.35 7.44 13.74
N LYS A 17 -11.55 7.35 14.82
CA LYS A 17 -11.43 8.42 15.82
C LYS A 17 -10.74 9.64 15.24
N TYR A 18 -9.67 9.43 14.47
CA TYR A 18 -8.98 10.53 13.78
C TYR A 18 -9.95 11.32 12.87
N LEU A 19 -10.83 10.62 12.16
CA LEU A 19 -11.85 11.22 11.30
C LEU A 19 -13.06 11.78 12.08
N GLY A 20 -13.09 11.71 13.41
CA GLY A 20 -14.23 12.17 14.23
C GLY A 20 -15.48 11.32 14.06
N MET A 21 -15.34 10.06 13.64
CA MET A 21 -16.45 9.15 13.35
C MET A 21 -16.62 8.10 14.47
N THR A 22 -17.84 7.68 14.69
CA THR A 22 -18.13 6.44 15.41
C THR A 22 -17.71 5.21 14.57
N VAL A 23 -17.56 4.07 15.21
CA VAL A 23 -17.30 2.80 14.50
C VAL A 23 -18.36 2.51 13.43
N THR A 24 -19.64 2.79 13.74
CA THR A 24 -20.74 2.55 12.80
C THR A 24 -20.69 3.50 11.60
N GLU A 25 -20.43 4.78 11.83
CA GLU A 25 -20.27 5.76 10.75
C GLU A 25 -19.09 5.41 9.84
N TYR A 26 -17.94 5.04 10.42
CA TYR A 26 -16.78 4.62 9.63
C TYR A 26 -17.07 3.38 8.78
N MET A 27 -17.68 2.34 9.37
CA MET A 27 -18.08 1.12 8.66
C MET A 27 -19.04 1.40 7.51
N ASN A 28 -19.95 2.38 7.67
CA ASN A 28 -20.94 2.74 6.66
C ASN A 28 -20.40 3.74 5.62
N SER A 29 -19.24 4.35 5.86
CA SER A 29 -18.63 5.32 4.95
C SER A 29 -17.83 4.69 3.81
N VAL A 30 -17.69 3.36 3.80
CA VAL A 30 -16.92 2.62 2.79
C VAL A 30 -17.74 1.46 2.23
N SER A 31 -17.64 1.22 0.93
CA SER A 31 -18.31 0.07 0.31
C SER A 31 -17.53 -1.22 0.60
N VAL A 32 -18.26 -2.29 0.90
CA VAL A 32 -17.68 -3.63 1.11
C VAL A 32 -17.99 -4.61 -0.02
N ASN A 33 -18.83 -4.19 -0.97
CA ASN A 33 -19.18 -5.01 -2.13
C ASN A 33 -18.14 -4.82 -3.23
N VAL A 34 -17.12 -5.66 -3.21
CA VAL A 34 -15.99 -5.57 -4.11
C VAL A 34 -16.02 -6.77 -5.06
N ILE A 35 -16.08 -6.48 -6.35
CA ILE A 35 -16.00 -7.49 -7.40
C ILE A 35 -14.65 -7.33 -8.10
N GLN A 36 -13.86 -8.41 -8.13
CA GLN A 36 -12.61 -8.41 -8.88
C GLN A 36 -12.89 -8.28 -10.38
N PRO A 37 -12.27 -7.31 -11.06
CA PRO A 37 -12.33 -7.24 -12.52
C PRO A 37 -11.79 -8.54 -13.15
N GLU A 38 -12.47 -9.04 -14.17
CA GLU A 38 -12.09 -10.30 -14.83
C GLU A 38 -10.63 -10.30 -15.32
N LYS A 39 -10.17 -9.16 -15.85
CA LYS A 39 -8.79 -8.97 -16.32
C LYS A 39 -7.72 -9.03 -15.23
N TYR A 40 -8.10 -9.02 -13.95
CA TYR A 40 -7.17 -9.12 -12.80
C TYR A 40 -7.06 -10.54 -12.27
N GLN A 41 -7.97 -11.44 -12.61
CA GLN A 41 -7.98 -12.81 -12.13
C GLN A 41 -6.68 -13.55 -12.49
N GLY A 42 -6.08 -14.18 -11.49
CA GLY A 42 -4.81 -14.90 -11.62
C GLY A 42 -3.56 -14.01 -11.66
N ILE A 43 -3.71 -12.68 -11.59
CA ILE A 43 -2.59 -11.71 -11.56
C ILE A 43 -2.64 -10.87 -10.28
N PHE A 44 -3.76 -10.18 -10.07
CA PHE A 44 -3.97 -9.30 -8.92
C PHE A 44 -5.11 -9.86 -8.06
N ASP A 45 -4.84 -10.93 -7.31
CA ASP A 45 -5.87 -11.69 -6.57
C ASP A 45 -6.04 -11.24 -5.12
N TYR A 46 -5.26 -10.25 -4.67
CA TYR A 46 -5.27 -9.76 -3.29
C TYR A 46 -5.97 -8.41 -3.20
N PRO A 47 -7.27 -8.36 -2.80
CA PRO A 47 -7.96 -7.09 -2.58
C PRO A 47 -7.48 -6.45 -1.29
N PHE A 48 -7.17 -5.16 -1.32
CA PHE A 48 -6.81 -4.42 -0.12
C PHE A 48 -7.48 -3.06 -0.06
N PHE A 49 -7.98 -2.74 1.13
CA PHE A 49 -8.65 -1.49 1.42
C PHE A 49 -7.64 -0.39 1.74
N VAL A 50 -7.78 0.75 1.09
CA VAL A 50 -6.90 1.92 1.23
C VAL A 50 -7.71 3.09 1.79
N GLU A 51 -7.26 3.63 2.92
CA GLU A 51 -7.82 4.83 3.54
C GLU A 51 -7.03 6.06 3.10
N THR A 52 -7.63 6.95 2.34
CA THR A 52 -6.96 8.14 1.79
C THR A 52 -7.41 9.46 2.43
N ARG A 53 -8.40 9.43 3.33
CA ARG A 53 -8.90 10.62 4.04
C ARG A 53 -7.98 11.07 5.18
N ILE A 54 -7.04 10.19 5.58
CA ILE A 54 -6.05 10.47 6.62
C ILE A 54 -4.70 10.67 5.95
N PRO A 55 -3.99 11.78 6.18
CA PRO A 55 -2.65 12.00 5.66
C PRO A 55 -1.68 10.87 6.06
N ILE A 56 -0.70 10.56 5.20
CA ILE A 56 0.21 9.43 5.42
C ILE A 56 0.99 9.56 6.75
N GLU A 57 1.43 10.76 7.11
CA GLU A 57 2.14 11.05 8.35
C GLU A 57 1.30 10.76 9.61
N GLU A 58 -0.02 10.88 9.50
CA GLU A 58 -0.93 10.54 10.60
C GLU A 58 -1.25 9.03 10.61
N GLN A 59 -1.35 8.40 9.43
CA GLN A 59 -1.51 6.94 9.36
C GLN A 59 -0.31 6.23 9.98
N ILE A 60 0.90 6.69 9.70
CA ILE A 60 2.16 6.17 10.28
C ILE A 60 2.12 6.21 11.80
N LYS A 61 1.72 7.35 12.39
CA LYS A 61 1.60 7.51 13.84
C LYS A 61 0.55 6.56 14.43
N LEU A 62 -0.62 6.45 13.80
CA LEU A 62 -1.69 5.57 14.26
C LEU A 62 -1.29 4.09 14.22
N LEU A 63 -0.48 3.71 13.25
CA LEU A 63 -0.01 2.35 13.01
C LEU A 63 1.25 1.99 13.80
N GLY A 64 1.94 2.99 14.41
CA GLY A 64 3.19 2.78 15.11
C GLY A 64 4.36 2.44 14.17
N ILE A 65 4.37 3.01 12.97
CA ILE A 65 5.43 2.82 11.96
C ILE A 65 6.55 3.83 12.22
N ASP A 66 7.79 3.38 12.24
CA ASP A 66 8.97 4.25 12.36
C ASP A 66 9.21 4.99 11.03
N ASP A 67 9.32 6.33 11.07
CA ASP A 67 9.45 7.18 9.89
C ASP A 67 10.87 7.72 9.70
N TYR A 68 11.65 7.10 8.83
CA TYR A 68 13.03 7.50 8.52
C TYR A 68 13.15 8.47 7.34
N VAL A 69 12.06 8.70 6.59
CA VAL A 69 12.07 9.58 5.41
C VAL A 69 11.35 10.91 5.63
N ASN A 70 10.65 11.06 6.73
CA ASN A 70 9.68 12.12 6.97
C ASN A 70 8.58 12.10 5.89
N ALA A 71 7.53 11.34 6.14
CA ALA A 71 6.46 11.05 5.19
C ALA A 71 5.81 12.28 4.55
N ALA A 72 5.85 13.44 5.21
CA ALA A 72 5.37 14.71 4.66
C ALA A 72 6.19 15.19 3.43
N ASN A 73 7.41 14.64 3.21
CA ASN A 73 8.26 14.97 2.06
C ASN A 73 8.10 14.00 0.87
N LEU A 74 7.21 13.04 0.96
CA LEU A 74 6.97 12.09 -0.11
C LEU A 74 6.16 12.73 -1.25
N THR A 75 6.51 12.38 -2.48
CA THR A 75 5.81 12.82 -3.69
C THR A 75 5.22 11.62 -4.42
N HIS A 76 3.91 11.60 -4.57
CA HIS A 76 3.23 10.55 -5.32
C HIS A 76 3.22 10.87 -6.82
N LEU A 77 3.56 9.87 -7.65
CA LEU A 77 3.60 9.98 -9.11
C LEU A 77 2.23 9.74 -9.76
N ASN A 78 1.39 8.96 -9.11
CA ASN A 78 0.05 8.68 -9.59
C ASN A 78 -0.93 9.79 -9.18
N GLU A 79 -2.01 9.92 -9.96
CA GLU A 79 -3.14 10.77 -9.58
C GLU A 79 -3.66 10.38 -8.19
N GLN A 80 -3.81 11.38 -7.32
CA GLN A 80 -4.29 11.15 -5.96
C GLN A 80 -5.78 10.83 -5.95
N ILE A 81 -6.12 9.69 -5.38
CA ILE A 81 -7.49 9.27 -5.16
C ILE A 81 -7.94 9.80 -3.81
N ASN A 82 -8.90 10.74 -3.80
CA ASN A 82 -9.34 11.47 -2.62
C ASN A 82 -10.53 10.83 -1.88
N PHE A 83 -10.75 9.54 -2.06
CA PHE A 83 -11.78 8.76 -1.36
C PHE A 83 -11.23 7.37 -1.01
N PRO A 84 -11.72 6.75 0.07
CA PRO A 84 -11.28 5.39 0.41
C PRO A 84 -11.74 4.41 -0.66
N TYR A 85 -10.89 3.44 -0.99
CA TYR A 85 -11.13 2.50 -2.09
C TYR A 85 -10.55 1.12 -1.81
N VAL A 86 -10.94 0.17 -2.65
CA VAL A 86 -10.30 -1.15 -2.72
C VAL A 86 -9.51 -1.25 -4.02
N ALA A 87 -8.24 -1.63 -3.89
CA ALA A 87 -7.38 -1.99 -5.00
C ALA A 87 -7.12 -3.50 -5.02
N TRP A 88 -6.61 -4.00 -6.14
CA TRP A 88 -6.26 -5.39 -6.36
C TRP A 88 -4.78 -5.50 -6.68
N THR A 89 -4.05 -6.32 -5.94
CA THR A 89 -2.60 -6.51 -6.07
C THR A 89 -2.23 -7.99 -6.12
N HIS A 90 -0.94 -8.27 -6.26
CA HIS A 90 -0.34 -9.61 -6.23
C HIS A 90 0.28 -9.93 -4.85
N ASP A 91 0.77 -11.14 -4.69
CA ASP A 91 1.39 -11.67 -3.47
C ASP A 91 2.89 -11.33 -3.30
N LEU A 92 3.36 -10.27 -3.93
CA LEU A 92 4.77 -9.87 -4.06
C LEU A 92 5.60 -10.69 -5.06
N SER A 93 5.04 -11.73 -5.69
CA SER A 93 5.80 -12.60 -6.60
C SER A 93 5.98 -12.03 -8.01
N LEU A 94 5.06 -11.17 -8.49
CA LEU A 94 5.01 -10.71 -9.90
C LEU A 94 6.31 -10.04 -10.36
N HIS A 95 6.95 -9.28 -9.48
CA HIS A 95 8.21 -8.58 -9.77
C HIS A 95 9.36 -9.02 -8.84
N ALA A 96 9.31 -10.26 -8.35
CA ALA A 96 10.35 -10.78 -7.46
C ALA A 96 11.74 -10.71 -8.12
N GLY A 97 12.73 -10.16 -7.38
CA GLY A 97 14.11 -10.04 -7.83
C GLY A 97 14.37 -8.93 -8.87
N LYS A 98 13.39 -8.09 -9.18
CA LYS A 98 13.55 -6.91 -10.04
C LYS A 98 13.82 -5.65 -9.23
N THR A 99 14.60 -4.75 -9.80
CA THR A 99 14.70 -3.37 -9.32
C THR A 99 13.42 -2.59 -9.65
N ILE A 100 13.24 -1.39 -9.09
CA ILE A 100 12.10 -0.52 -9.44
C ILE A 100 12.15 -0.14 -10.92
N SER A 101 13.34 0.15 -11.46
CA SER A 101 13.56 0.48 -12.88
C SER A 101 13.17 -0.68 -13.81
N GLU A 102 13.58 -1.90 -13.47
CA GLU A 102 13.21 -3.11 -14.22
C GLU A 102 11.71 -3.39 -14.12
N THR A 103 11.11 -3.12 -12.96
CA THR A 103 9.67 -3.26 -12.74
C THR A 103 8.88 -2.33 -13.64
N TYR A 104 9.25 -1.05 -13.74
CA TYR A 104 8.63 -0.12 -14.68
C TYR A 104 8.67 -0.59 -16.13
N SER A 105 9.83 -1.11 -16.54
CA SER A 105 10.03 -1.61 -17.91
C SER A 105 9.21 -2.87 -18.23
N SER A 106 8.67 -3.52 -17.21
CA SER A 106 7.92 -4.78 -17.31
C SER A 106 6.44 -4.68 -16.92
N TYR A 107 5.92 -3.47 -16.71
CA TYR A 107 4.51 -3.28 -16.38
C TYR A 107 3.58 -3.86 -17.44
N LEU A 108 2.55 -4.54 -17.00
CA LEU A 108 1.44 -4.91 -17.84
C LEU A 108 0.62 -3.68 -18.22
N GLU A 109 -0.12 -3.74 -19.33
CA GLU A 109 -0.99 -2.62 -19.74
C GLU A 109 -2.02 -2.23 -18.66
N ILE A 110 -2.48 -3.21 -17.88
CA ILE A 110 -3.48 -3.04 -16.81
C ILE A 110 -2.86 -2.69 -15.44
N GLU A 111 -1.55 -2.52 -15.37
CA GLU A 111 -0.77 -2.39 -14.14
C GLU A 111 -0.31 -0.97 -13.85
N THR A 112 -0.17 -0.64 -12.58
CA THR A 112 0.48 0.58 -12.08
C THR A 112 1.21 0.31 -10.77
N GLY A 113 2.22 1.10 -10.45
CA GLY A 113 2.92 1.03 -9.17
C GLY A 113 2.01 1.43 -8.01
N CYS A 114 2.22 0.83 -6.85
CA CYS A 114 1.59 1.27 -5.62
C CYS A 114 2.27 2.52 -5.04
N THR A 115 1.49 3.36 -4.40
CA THR A 115 1.96 4.47 -3.56
C THR A 115 2.36 3.98 -2.17
N ALA A 116 3.06 4.80 -1.39
CA ALA A 116 3.45 4.47 -0.02
C ALA A 116 2.23 4.17 0.88
N ILE A 117 1.12 4.92 0.72
CA ILE A 117 -0.13 4.66 1.45
C ILE A 117 -0.68 3.26 1.09
N GLU A 118 -0.63 2.89 -0.18
CA GLU A 118 -1.08 1.57 -0.65
C GLU A 118 -0.19 0.45 -0.11
N VAL A 119 1.13 0.64 -0.09
CA VAL A 119 2.08 -0.33 0.49
C VAL A 119 1.83 -0.51 1.99
N ILE A 120 1.64 0.58 2.74
CA ILE A 120 1.30 0.52 4.16
C ILE A 120 -0.02 -0.23 4.39
N ALA A 121 -1.06 0.10 3.62
CA ALA A 121 -2.36 -0.57 3.72
C ALA A 121 -2.23 -2.08 3.44
N PHE A 122 -1.51 -2.46 2.38
CA PHE A 122 -1.27 -3.86 2.05
C PHE A 122 -0.56 -4.59 3.19
N ALA A 123 0.51 -4.03 3.74
CA ALA A 123 1.27 -4.66 4.81
C ALA A 123 0.44 -4.86 6.09
N VAL A 124 -0.37 -3.89 6.46
CA VAL A 124 -1.29 -3.98 7.61
C VAL A 124 -2.34 -5.07 7.40
N HIS A 125 -2.80 -5.27 6.16
CA HIS A 125 -3.83 -6.27 5.86
C HIS A 125 -3.26 -7.67 5.61
N TYR A 126 -2.02 -7.78 5.13
CA TYR A 126 -1.36 -9.03 4.80
C TYR A 126 0.02 -9.17 5.48
N PRO A 127 0.11 -9.05 6.82
CA PRO A 127 1.39 -9.03 7.52
C PRO A 127 2.24 -10.29 7.28
N SER A 128 1.60 -11.45 7.11
CA SER A 128 2.31 -12.70 6.83
C SER A 128 3.01 -12.73 5.46
N LEU A 129 2.53 -11.97 4.48
CA LEU A 129 3.19 -11.85 3.18
C LEU A 129 4.37 -10.86 3.23
N CYS A 130 4.33 -9.93 4.17
CA CYS A 130 5.30 -8.84 4.25
C CYS A 130 6.46 -9.11 5.20
N LYS A 131 6.26 -9.99 6.19
CA LYS A 131 7.22 -10.27 7.27
C LYS A 131 8.63 -10.61 6.75
N GLY A 132 9.63 -9.89 7.27
CA GLY A 132 11.04 -10.05 6.87
C GLY A 132 11.37 -9.51 5.47
N ARG A 133 10.52 -8.66 4.89
CA ARG A 133 10.65 -8.13 3.54
C ARG A 133 10.68 -6.61 3.51
N GLY A 134 11.40 -6.07 2.55
CA GLY A 134 11.24 -4.69 2.09
C GLY A 134 10.23 -4.64 0.95
N ILE A 135 9.32 -3.65 0.97
CA ILE A 135 8.28 -3.52 -0.04
C ILE A 135 8.39 -2.12 -0.62
N ASP A 136 8.84 -2.04 -1.86
CA ASP A 136 8.98 -0.79 -2.59
C ASP A 136 7.61 -0.25 -3.02
N ALA A 137 7.46 1.07 -2.94
CA ALA A 137 6.31 1.83 -3.43
C ALA A 137 6.69 2.55 -4.75
N PRO A 138 6.61 1.88 -5.91
CA PRO A 138 7.13 2.43 -7.16
C PRO A 138 6.48 3.76 -7.58
N SER A 139 5.31 4.09 -7.06
CA SER A 139 4.65 5.37 -7.34
C SER A 139 4.84 6.43 -6.26
N THR A 140 5.86 6.32 -5.40
CA THR A 140 6.17 7.35 -4.40
C THR A 140 7.65 7.63 -4.31
N ILE A 141 8.05 8.86 -4.67
CA ILE A 141 9.42 9.34 -4.60
C ILE A 141 9.66 10.02 -3.25
N PHE A 142 10.82 9.75 -2.66
CA PHE A 142 11.34 10.48 -1.51
C PHE A 142 12.25 11.63 -1.94
N ARG A 143 13.30 11.37 -2.73
CA ARG A 143 14.25 12.39 -3.25
C ARG A 143 14.89 11.88 -4.54
N GLY A 144 14.69 12.60 -5.64
CA GLY A 144 15.31 12.26 -6.91
C GLY A 144 15.00 10.83 -7.36
N GLU A 145 15.98 9.94 -7.30
CA GLU A 145 15.86 8.53 -7.72
C GLU A 145 15.62 7.57 -6.53
N TYR A 146 15.33 8.09 -5.34
CA TYR A 146 14.96 7.29 -4.17
C TYR A 146 13.45 7.19 -4.06
N PHE A 147 12.95 5.98 -3.92
CA PHE A 147 11.54 5.66 -3.77
C PHE A 147 11.23 5.24 -2.34
N ALA A 148 10.02 5.53 -1.88
CA ALA A 148 9.58 5.06 -0.57
C ALA A 148 9.52 3.53 -0.55
N CYS A 149 9.91 2.94 0.56
CA CYS A 149 9.73 1.52 0.84
C CYS A 149 9.30 1.30 2.29
N LEU A 150 8.59 0.21 2.53
CA LEU A 150 8.21 -0.24 3.87
C LEU A 150 9.03 -1.49 4.20
N ILE A 151 9.81 -1.45 5.28
CA ILE A 151 10.54 -2.61 5.78
C ILE A 151 9.69 -3.24 6.89
N ALA A 152 9.28 -4.49 6.67
CA ALA A 152 8.46 -5.23 7.62
C ALA A 152 9.33 -6.18 8.45
N HIS A 153 9.62 -5.79 9.68
CA HIS A 153 10.31 -6.62 10.67
C HIS A 153 9.38 -7.66 11.32
N GLU A 154 9.89 -8.36 12.32
CA GLU A 154 9.10 -9.33 13.08
C GLU A 154 7.94 -8.68 13.85
N GLU A 155 8.16 -7.51 14.43
CA GLU A 155 7.22 -6.86 15.36
C GLU A 155 6.84 -5.42 14.98
N ASN A 156 7.55 -4.79 14.06
CA ASN A 156 7.32 -3.40 13.66
C ASN A 156 7.52 -3.19 12.16
N TYR A 157 7.17 -2.00 11.71
CA TYR A 157 7.38 -1.53 10.35
C TYR A 157 8.23 -0.25 10.37
N GLU A 158 9.05 -0.08 9.33
CA GLU A 158 9.83 1.13 9.10
C GLU A 158 9.52 1.68 7.71
N LEU A 159 9.16 2.95 7.62
CA LEU A 159 9.07 3.66 6.34
C LEU A 159 10.44 4.27 6.03
N ALA A 160 11.05 3.78 4.99
CA ALA A 160 12.40 4.14 4.53
C ALA A 160 12.40 4.51 3.05
N SER A 161 13.57 4.58 2.44
CA SER A 161 13.72 4.78 0.99
C SER A 161 14.74 3.82 0.40
N HIS A 162 14.53 3.47 -0.85
CA HIS A 162 15.33 2.55 -1.64
C HIS A 162 15.69 3.19 -2.99
N TRP A 163 16.91 3.01 -3.48
CA TRP A 163 17.33 3.58 -4.77
C TRP A 163 16.74 2.78 -5.93
N ILE A 164 16.37 3.47 -7.02
CA ILE A 164 15.62 2.89 -8.14
C ILE A 164 16.25 1.66 -8.79
N ASP A 165 17.59 1.60 -8.84
CA ASP A 165 18.34 0.49 -9.45
C ASP A 165 18.99 -0.43 -8.41
N ASP A 166 18.72 -0.25 -7.12
CA ASP A 166 19.30 -1.11 -6.09
C ASP A 166 18.60 -2.48 -6.08
N ARG A 167 19.41 -3.53 -6.09
CA ARG A 167 18.96 -4.91 -6.06
C ARG A 167 19.29 -5.52 -4.70
N THR A 168 18.43 -5.27 -3.74
CA THR A 168 18.57 -5.83 -2.40
C THR A 168 17.75 -7.12 -2.27
N GLU A 169 18.35 -8.18 -1.72
CA GLU A 169 17.60 -9.40 -1.39
C GLU A 169 16.43 -9.09 -0.47
N ASN A 170 15.31 -9.78 -0.68
CA ASN A 170 14.08 -9.62 0.07
C ASN A 170 13.36 -8.26 -0.10
N PHE A 171 13.71 -7.47 -1.12
CA PHE A 171 12.91 -6.33 -1.55
C PHE A 171 12.03 -6.69 -2.74
N TYR A 172 10.81 -6.18 -2.72
CA TYR A 172 9.76 -6.52 -3.69
C TYR A 172 8.98 -5.27 -4.08
N CYS A 173 8.87 -4.99 -5.36
CA CYS A 173 8.03 -3.91 -5.84
C CYS A 173 6.56 -4.30 -5.76
N LEU A 174 5.75 -3.52 -5.03
CA LEU A 174 4.31 -3.72 -5.00
C LEU A 174 3.64 -2.91 -6.11
N THR A 175 2.90 -3.62 -6.95
CA THR A 175 2.09 -3.03 -8.02
C THR A 175 0.64 -3.49 -7.92
N ARG A 176 -0.25 -2.82 -8.60
CA ARG A 176 -1.69 -3.12 -8.59
C ARG A 176 -2.33 -2.92 -9.95
N GLY A 177 -3.53 -3.40 -10.08
CA GLY A 177 -4.41 -3.04 -11.21
C GLY A 177 -4.73 -1.53 -11.22
N LYS A 178 -4.83 -0.92 -12.39
CA LYS A 178 -5.09 0.52 -12.56
C LYS A 178 -6.45 0.95 -12.00
N GLU A 179 -7.47 0.09 -12.15
CA GLU A 179 -8.82 0.36 -11.67
C GLU A 179 -8.95 0.06 -10.18
N VAL A 180 -9.66 0.92 -9.48
CA VAL A 180 -10.00 0.75 -8.07
C VAL A 180 -11.52 0.76 -7.89
N THR A 181 -12.02 0.15 -6.83
CA THR A 181 -13.44 0.11 -6.47
C THR A 181 -13.70 1.04 -5.29
N LYS A 182 -14.67 1.96 -5.48
CA LYS A 182 -15.13 2.86 -4.43
C LYS A 182 -16.14 2.19 -3.51
#